data_37dfded2fab55e3ef2fdc193683c520a
#
_entry.id   37dfded2fab55e3ef2fdc193683c520a
#
_cell.length_a   1.000
_cell.length_b   1.000
_cell.length_c   1.000
_cell.angle_alpha   90.00
_cell.angle_beta   90.00
_cell.angle_gamma   90.00
#
_symmetry.space_group_name_H-M   'P 1'
#
loop_
_entity.id
_entity.type
_entity.pdbx_description
1 polymer ?
#
loop_
_entity_poly.entity_id
_entity_poly.type
_entity_poly.pdbx_seq_one_letter_code
_entity_poly.pdbx_strand_id
1 'polypeptide(L)'
;MHRAARPTVKSRATAAPSTAATWAVIALFVAARVFMLLAQPWASEDAYITFRYAWHLAHGNGLVFNPGEWVMGFTSPLWTLWCALGITLGAAPETWAQWTSLLFGAWALHTAMQQLARHASRTSAVAFGLAYALWPLFSALTASGLEMEFLFAGMVIAGTQVHARGRGAGVALGLLALTRPEGTVAALVLACFADRRARLVGGAIVALGAGLLAWAYGSPLPHSVLAKRTLYGTPGPWVGRHWLDWLLPLPMLTHTAAREGAHLARLGWLWLPAAVLGVPAGFRLRATPVAWIALAGLTVWAGYAALGVAYFWWYSMIPVVTLFWLAALGLSRLPRWATRWPVLAAAALILALSWLDLFPVYLGRAQNEFRTFHPIADALRSRARPSDLVMAEPIGLIGFVTMLPILDESGLVSPETLQRRKLGDGWYTDLVARRQPRWLVIRPAVLATGEAFAGRGRPFRDDAGRLAILRDYHSVWPVAPAQSDALWLMERRP
;
A
#
# COMPACT_ATOMS: atom_id res chain seq x y z
N MET A 1 -26.13 30.29 49.36
CA MET A 1 -25.86 29.23 48.39
C MET A 1 -24.58 29.59 47.62
N HIS A 2 -23.43 29.12 48.12
CA HIS A 2 -22.12 29.36 47.50
C HIS A 2 -21.95 28.35 46.31
N ARG A 3 -21.86 28.86 45.06
CA ARG A 3 -21.40 28.09 43.93
C ARG A 3 -19.89 27.87 44.05
N ALA A 4 -19.50 26.65 44.39
CA ALA A 4 -18.10 26.22 44.31
C ALA A 4 -17.57 26.32 42.86
N ALA A 5 -16.56 27.15 42.68
CA ALA A 5 -15.82 27.24 41.42
C ALA A 5 -15.12 25.90 41.14
N ARG A 6 -15.41 25.28 39.99
CA ARG A 6 -14.68 24.10 39.49
C ARG A 6 -13.22 24.51 39.25
N PRO A 7 -12.24 23.72 39.72
CA PRO A 7 -10.84 24.01 39.45
C PRO A 7 -10.59 23.87 37.94
N THR A 8 -10.19 24.96 37.30
CA THR A 8 -9.65 24.96 35.95
C THR A 8 -8.33 24.17 35.95
N VAL A 9 -8.33 22.98 35.38
CA VAL A 9 -7.10 22.25 35.05
C VAL A 9 -6.30 23.12 34.07
N LYS A 10 -5.31 23.84 34.59
CA LYS A 10 -4.32 24.54 33.77
C LYS A 10 -3.64 23.48 32.89
N SER A 11 -3.98 23.45 31.63
CA SER A 11 -3.25 22.73 30.59
C SER A 11 -1.79 23.21 30.65
N ARG A 12 -0.89 22.37 31.14
CA ARG A 12 0.55 22.58 30.93
C ARG A 12 0.79 22.47 29.45
N ALA A 13 0.85 23.60 28.77
CA ALA A 13 1.38 23.65 27.41
C ALA A 13 2.79 23.05 27.44
N THR A 14 2.92 21.80 27.00
CA THR A 14 4.22 21.17 26.83
C THR A 14 4.89 21.90 25.65
N ALA A 15 6.05 22.51 25.91
CA ALA A 15 6.79 23.24 24.88
C ALA A 15 7.04 22.34 23.67
N ALA A 16 6.93 22.92 22.46
CA ALA A 16 7.27 22.23 21.19
C ALA A 16 8.63 21.47 21.28
N PRO A 17 8.84 20.36 20.56
CA PRO A 17 10.15 19.72 20.54
C PRO A 17 11.20 20.78 20.20
N SER A 18 12.44 20.61 20.71
CA SER A 18 13.51 21.50 20.26
C SER A 18 13.59 21.40 18.74
N THR A 19 13.64 22.53 18.06
CA THR A 19 13.73 22.56 16.60
C THR A 19 14.86 21.68 16.08
N ALA A 20 15.99 21.60 16.78
CA ALA A 20 17.13 20.77 16.47
C ALA A 20 16.80 19.25 16.47
N ALA A 21 16.09 18.74 17.49
CA ALA A 21 15.73 17.30 17.55
C ALA A 21 14.75 16.92 16.43
N THR A 22 13.80 17.79 16.11
CA THR A 22 12.86 17.54 15.02
C THR A 22 13.58 17.48 13.68
N TRP A 23 14.47 18.45 13.40
CA TRP A 23 15.23 18.47 12.15
C TRP A 23 16.23 17.30 12.04
N ALA A 24 16.85 16.88 13.17
CA ALA A 24 17.70 15.69 13.17
C ALA A 24 16.92 14.42 12.79
N VAL A 25 15.70 14.24 13.31
CA VAL A 25 14.85 13.09 12.93
C VAL A 25 14.41 13.19 11.47
N ILE A 26 14.05 14.38 10.97
CA ILE A 26 13.71 14.57 9.56
C ILE A 26 14.92 14.28 8.66
N ALA A 27 16.11 14.70 9.06
CA ALA A 27 17.34 14.40 8.31
C ALA A 27 17.60 12.87 8.24
N LEU A 28 17.41 12.15 9.36
CA LEU A 28 17.49 10.68 9.39
C LEU A 28 16.42 10.04 8.51
N PHE A 29 15.20 10.56 8.54
CA PHE A 29 14.12 10.12 7.67
C PHE A 29 14.50 10.27 6.19
N VAL A 30 14.97 11.46 5.79
CA VAL A 30 15.39 11.71 4.40
C VAL A 30 16.56 10.80 4.03
N ALA A 31 17.58 10.69 4.89
CA ALA A 31 18.74 9.84 4.62
C ALA A 31 18.35 8.37 4.40
N ALA A 32 17.49 7.80 5.26
CA ALA A 32 17.03 6.43 5.14
C ALA A 32 16.25 6.18 3.84
N ARG A 33 15.39 7.14 3.42
CA ARG A 33 14.62 7.02 2.17
C ARG A 33 15.52 7.20 0.95
N VAL A 34 16.38 8.21 0.94
CA VAL A 34 17.31 8.43 -0.16
C VAL A 34 18.23 7.22 -0.33
N PHE A 35 18.72 6.65 0.76
CA PHE A 35 19.50 5.42 0.71
C PHE A 35 18.74 4.28 0.04
N MET A 36 17.46 4.07 0.41
CA MET A 36 16.62 3.06 -0.22
C MET A 36 16.36 3.37 -1.70
N LEU A 37 16.07 4.63 -2.05
CA LEU A 37 15.83 5.07 -3.43
C LEU A 37 17.06 4.86 -4.32
N LEU A 38 18.25 5.10 -3.80
CA LEU A 38 19.50 4.84 -4.53
C LEU A 38 19.77 3.34 -4.72
N ALA A 39 19.40 2.53 -3.72
CA ALA A 39 19.52 1.06 -3.82
C ALA A 39 18.44 0.43 -4.69
N GLN A 40 17.24 1.05 -4.77
CA GLN A 40 16.08 0.59 -5.53
C GLN A 40 15.52 1.74 -6.37
N PRO A 41 16.07 2.01 -7.57
CA PRO A 41 15.60 3.10 -8.43
C PRO A 41 14.28 2.80 -9.16
N TRP A 42 13.88 1.53 -9.26
CA TRP A 42 12.61 1.09 -9.88
C TRP A 42 11.48 1.01 -8.86
N ALA A 43 10.27 1.22 -9.32
CA ALA A 43 9.06 1.07 -8.52
C ALA A 43 8.66 -0.42 -8.38
N SER A 44 7.74 -0.72 -7.45
CA SER A 44 7.11 -2.03 -7.33
C SER A 44 6.18 -2.31 -8.52
N GLU A 45 6.01 -3.58 -8.85
CA GLU A 45 5.17 -4.06 -9.96
C GLU A 45 3.77 -3.42 -9.95
N ASP A 46 3.07 -3.45 -8.80
CA ASP A 46 1.72 -2.89 -8.67
C ASP A 46 1.64 -1.36 -8.89
N ALA A 47 2.72 -0.63 -8.66
CA ALA A 47 2.73 0.81 -8.90
C ALA A 47 2.58 1.13 -10.40
N TYR A 48 3.13 0.27 -11.26
CA TYR A 48 3.03 0.45 -12.71
C TYR A 48 1.60 0.27 -13.25
N ILE A 49 0.72 -0.41 -12.53
CA ILE A 49 -0.72 -0.42 -12.85
C ILE A 49 -1.23 1.02 -12.80
N THR A 50 -0.97 1.72 -11.69
CA THR A 50 -1.35 3.12 -11.52
C THR A 50 -0.67 4.03 -12.55
N PHE A 51 0.62 3.82 -12.82
CA PHE A 51 1.36 4.61 -13.81
C PHE A 51 0.82 4.44 -15.23
N ARG A 52 0.33 3.27 -15.60
CA ARG A 52 -0.28 3.03 -16.91
C ARG A 52 -1.60 3.79 -17.05
N TYR A 53 -2.46 3.79 -16.03
CA TYR A 53 -3.67 4.63 -16.02
C TYR A 53 -3.33 6.12 -16.11
N ALA A 54 -2.34 6.55 -15.32
CA ALA A 54 -1.86 7.93 -15.32
C ALA A 54 -1.29 8.35 -16.67
N TRP A 55 -0.55 7.46 -17.33
CA TRP A 55 0.01 7.69 -18.65
C TRP A 55 -1.07 7.86 -19.71
N HIS A 56 -2.06 6.96 -19.73
CA HIS A 56 -3.18 7.05 -20.67
C HIS A 56 -3.98 8.34 -20.47
N LEU A 57 -4.21 8.75 -19.23
CA LEU A 57 -4.88 10.01 -18.93
C LEU A 57 -4.07 11.21 -19.45
N ALA A 58 -2.76 11.25 -19.18
CA ALA A 58 -1.88 12.34 -19.60
C ALA A 58 -1.76 12.46 -21.13
N HIS A 59 -1.97 11.37 -21.87
CA HIS A 59 -1.92 11.32 -23.33
C HIS A 59 -3.30 11.36 -24.01
N GLY A 60 -4.37 11.70 -23.27
CA GLY A 60 -5.69 11.91 -23.83
C GLY A 60 -6.49 10.63 -24.15
N ASN A 61 -5.99 9.44 -23.77
CA ASN A 61 -6.67 8.16 -23.98
C ASN A 61 -7.74 7.86 -22.91
N GLY A 62 -7.95 8.78 -21.95
CA GLY A 62 -8.81 8.58 -20.79
C GLY A 62 -8.12 7.86 -19.64
N LEU A 63 -8.81 7.79 -18.50
CA LEU A 63 -8.30 7.12 -17.31
C LEU A 63 -8.56 5.61 -17.40
N VAL A 64 -7.85 4.93 -18.29
CA VAL A 64 -8.06 3.53 -18.67
C VAL A 64 -6.75 2.74 -18.60
N PHE A 65 -6.85 1.42 -18.38
CA PHE A 65 -5.69 0.52 -18.44
C PHE A 65 -5.42 0.08 -19.90
N ASN A 66 -6.43 -0.43 -20.57
CA ASN A 66 -6.42 -0.67 -22.01
C ASN A 66 -7.25 0.43 -22.70
N PRO A 67 -6.77 1.05 -23.79
CA PRO A 67 -7.56 2.01 -24.53
C PRO A 67 -8.91 1.44 -24.97
N GLY A 68 -9.99 2.20 -24.73
CA GLY A 68 -11.34 1.79 -25.05
C GLY A 68 -12.06 0.93 -23.98
N GLU A 69 -11.35 0.45 -22.94
CA GLU A 69 -11.92 -0.38 -21.88
C GLU A 69 -12.01 0.42 -20.56
N TRP A 70 -13.21 0.86 -20.20
CA TRP A 70 -13.45 1.62 -18.97
C TRP A 70 -13.65 0.68 -17.77
N VAL A 71 -12.53 0.21 -17.22
CA VAL A 71 -12.50 -0.66 -16.03
C VAL A 71 -11.65 0.01 -14.95
N MET A 72 -12.20 0.19 -13.76
CA MET A 72 -11.50 0.78 -12.63
C MET A 72 -10.64 -0.28 -11.92
N GLY A 73 -9.43 -0.50 -12.39
CA GLY A 73 -8.46 -1.43 -11.79
C GLY A 73 -7.64 -0.82 -10.65
N PHE A 74 -7.50 0.50 -10.61
CA PHE A 74 -6.80 1.21 -9.53
C PHE A 74 -7.69 1.42 -8.30
N THR A 75 -7.09 1.49 -7.11
CA THR A 75 -7.78 1.72 -5.83
C THR A 75 -7.52 3.12 -5.25
N SER A 76 -6.67 3.91 -5.90
CA SER A 76 -6.15 5.18 -5.42
C SER A 76 -6.35 6.32 -6.43
N PRO A 77 -7.60 6.80 -6.63
CA PRO A 77 -7.90 7.79 -7.68
C PRO A 77 -7.06 9.07 -7.56
N LEU A 78 -6.89 9.62 -6.37
CA LEU A 78 -6.09 10.84 -6.22
C LEU A 78 -4.61 10.62 -6.51
N TRP A 79 -4.06 9.45 -6.16
CA TRP A 79 -2.66 9.14 -6.48
C TRP A 79 -2.47 8.93 -7.97
N THR A 80 -3.43 8.31 -8.64
CA THR A 80 -3.40 8.15 -10.10
C THR A 80 -3.40 9.51 -10.81
N LEU A 81 -4.25 10.45 -10.36
CA LEU A 81 -4.27 11.82 -10.88
C LEU A 81 -2.97 12.58 -10.56
N TRP A 82 -2.39 12.35 -9.38
CA TRP A 82 -1.11 12.93 -9.00
C TRP A 82 0.04 12.44 -9.90
N CYS A 83 0.07 11.15 -10.21
CA CYS A 83 1.03 10.58 -11.16
C CYS A 83 0.79 11.11 -12.59
N ALA A 84 -0.46 11.26 -13.02
CA ALA A 84 -0.80 11.85 -14.30
C ALA A 84 -0.31 13.30 -14.43
N LEU A 85 -0.45 14.08 -13.35
CA LEU A 85 0.12 15.44 -13.30
C LEU A 85 1.64 15.40 -13.49
N GLY A 86 2.36 14.52 -12.82
CA GLY A 86 3.81 14.37 -12.97
C GLY A 86 4.20 14.07 -14.42
N ILE A 87 3.50 13.12 -15.05
CA ILE A 87 3.72 12.75 -16.47
C ILE A 87 3.44 13.96 -17.38
N THR A 88 2.36 14.69 -17.16
CA THR A 88 2.02 15.89 -17.94
C THR A 88 3.09 16.99 -17.80
N LEU A 89 3.76 17.07 -16.65
CA LEU A 89 4.89 17.97 -16.42
C LEU A 89 6.22 17.43 -16.96
N GLY A 90 6.22 16.28 -17.63
CA GLY A 90 7.41 15.67 -18.24
C GLY A 90 8.27 14.82 -17.29
N ALA A 91 7.78 14.52 -16.08
CA ALA A 91 8.51 13.67 -15.15
C ALA A 91 8.28 12.18 -15.45
N ALA A 92 9.31 11.35 -15.24
CA ALA A 92 9.15 9.91 -15.20
C ALA A 92 8.26 9.53 -14.00
N PRO A 93 7.24 8.67 -14.17
CA PRO A 93 6.25 8.39 -13.13
C PRO A 93 6.88 7.76 -11.88
N GLU A 94 7.88 6.91 -12.02
CA GLU A 94 8.63 6.31 -10.91
C GLU A 94 9.29 7.40 -10.06
N THR A 95 10.07 8.25 -10.71
CA THR A 95 10.79 9.36 -10.06
C THR A 95 9.80 10.31 -9.37
N TRP A 96 8.72 10.70 -10.07
CA TRP A 96 7.69 11.56 -9.51
C TRP A 96 7.04 10.94 -8.28
N ALA A 97 6.59 9.69 -8.37
CA ALA A 97 5.92 8.99 -7.28
C ALA A 97 6.85 8.82 -6.07
N GLN A 98 8.07 8.37 -6.28
CA GLN A 98 9.05 8.12 -5.22
C GLN A 98 9.44 9.41 -4.47
N TRP A 99 9.83 10.46 -5.19
CA TRP A 99 10.26 11.71 -4.56
C TRP A 99 9.12 12.48 -3.92
N THR A 100 7.92 12.46 -4.50
CA THR A 100 6.77 13.08 -3.87
C THR A 100 6.28 12.29 -2.67
N SER A 101 6.37 10.95 -2.66
CA SER A 101 6.16 10.13 -1.46
C SER A 101 7.09 10.52 -0.32
N LEU A 102 8.38 10.75 -0.61
CA LEU A 102 9.34 11.24 0.39
C LEU A 102 8.89 12.59 0.98
N LEU A 103 8.43 13.52 0.14
CA LEU A 103 7.94 14.84 0.61
C LEU A 103 6.68 14.72 1.46
N PHE A 104 5.71 13.90 1.04
CA PHE A 104 4.50 13.64 1.83
C PHE A 104 4.83 12.97 3.17
N GLY A 105 5.73 12.00 3.18
CA GLY A 105 6.19 11.33 4.39
C GLY A 105 6.92 12.29 5.34
N ALA A 106 7.79 13.16 4.84
CA ALA A 106 8.47 14.19 5.65
C ALA A 106 7.46 15.18 6.27
N TRP A 107 6.47 15.61 5.51
CA TRP A 107 5.40 16.48 6.00
C TRP A 107 4.54 15.78 7.06
N ALA A 108 4.14 14.53 6.82
CA ALA A 108 3.43 13.71 7.78
C ALA A 108 4.21 13.54 9.09
N LEU A 109 5.49 13.21 8.99
CA LEU A 109 6.39 13.06 10.13
C LEU A 109 6.51 14.35 10.93
N HIS A 110 6.78 15.46 10.27
CA HIS A 110 6.89 16.77 10.93
C HIS A 110 5.60 17.12 11.68
N THR A 111 4.45 16.99 11.03
CA THR A 111 3.15 17.30 11.62
C THR A 111 2.82 16.35 12.77
N ALA A 112 3.06 15.05 12.61
CA ALA A 112 2.86 14.04 13.65
C ALA A 112 3.71 14.32 14.92
N MET A 113 5.00 14.62 14.71
CA MET A 113 5.89 14.97 15.83
C MET A 113 5.41 16.23 16.56
N GLN A 114 4.94 17.25 15.84
CA GLN A 114 4.37 18.44 16.46
C GLN A 114 3.13 18.11 17.30
N GLN A 115 2.20 17.29 16.78
CA GLN A 115 0.99 16.92 17.52
C GLN A 115 1.32 16.09 18.77
N LEU A 116 2.20 15.10 18.65
CA LEU A 116 2.66 14.29 19.79
C LEU A 116 3.38 15.13 20.84
N ALA A 117 4.22 16.07 20.44
CA ALA A 117 4.92 16.96 21.39
C ALA A 117 3.97 17.89 22.13
N ARG A 118 2.97 18.45 21.43
CA ARG A 118 1.98 19.37 22.02
C ARG A 118 1.02 18.67 22.99
N HIS A 119 0.55 17.49 22.64
CA HIS A 119 -0.55 16.83 23.34
C HIS A 119 -0.11 15.66 24.25
N ALA A 120 1.03 15.04 24.00
CA ALA A 120 1.57 13.93 24.78
C ALA A 120 2.89 14.31 25.46
N SER A 121 4.02 14.18 24.76
CA SER A 121 5.33 14.56 25.26
C SER A 121 6.37 14.71 24.15
N ARG A 122 7.47 15.43 24.44
CA ARG A 122 8.64 15.48 23.53
C ARG A 122 9.25 14.10 23.30
N THR A 123 9.31 13.27 24.33
CA THR A 123 9.81 11.90 24.23
C THR A 123 8.98 11.07 23.26
N SER A 124 7.64 11.16 23.36
CA SER A 124 6.74 10.48 22.42
C SER A 124 6.96 10.94 20.98
N ALA A 125 7.11 12.25 20.77
CA ALA A 125 7.35 12.79 19.43
C ALA A 125 8.66 12.26 18.80
N VAL A 126 9.74 12.25 19.59
CA VAL A 126 11.05 11.75 19.11
C VAL A 126 11.02 10.23 18.92
N ALA A 127 10.42 9.48 19.85
CA ALA A 127 10.33 8.03 19.75
C ALA A 127 9.53 7.59 18.52
N PHE A 128 8.36 8.20 18.29
CA PHE A 128 7.60 7.97 17.07
C PHE A 128 8.39 8.37 15.83
N GLY A 129 9.00 9.54 15.86
CA GLY A 129 9.77 10.05 14.74
C GLY A 129 10.92 9.13 14.34
N LEU A 130 11.69 8.63 15.30
CA LEU A 130 12.78 7.68 15.05
C LEU A 130 12.25 6.34 14.49
N ALA A 131 11.16 5.81 15.08
CA ALA A 131 10.57 4.56 14.62
C ALA A 131 10.07 4.70 13.17
N TYR A 132 9.35 5.78 12.85
CA TYR A 132 8.86 6.02 11.50
C TYR A 132 9.99 6.35 10.52
N ALA A 133 11.01 7.09 10.93
CA ALA A 133 12.16 7.42 10.10
C ALA A 133 12.99 6.19 9.73
N LEU A 134 13.21 5.30 10.70
CA LEU A 134 14.21 4.24 10.58
C LEU A 134 13.65 2.83 10.42
N TRP A 135 12.32 2.62 10.48
CA TRP A 135 11.77 1.29 10.20
C TRP A 135 11.83 0.98 8.70
N PRO A 136 12.49 -0.14 8.28
CA PRO A 136 12.80 -0.40 6.86
C PRO A 136 11.58 -0.48 5.94
N LEU A 137 10.45 -0.98 6.44
CA LEU A 137 9.18 -1.03 5.69
C LEU A 137 8.81 0.32 5.09
N PHE A 138 8.90 1.41 5.88
CA PHE A 138 8.48 2.73 5.40
C PHE A 138 9.42 3.26 4.31
N SER A 139 10.71 2.94 4.38
CA SER A 139 11.66 3.29 3.31
C SER A 139 11.37 2.50 2.04
N ALA A 140 11.05 1.21 2.18
CA ALA A 140 10.66 0.37 1.05
C ALA A 140 9.34 0.85 0.41
N LEU A 141 8.37 1.30 1.22
CA LEU A 141 7.11 1.87 0.72
C LEU A 141 7.32 3.18 -0.04
N THR A 142 8.21 4.05 0.43
CA THR A 142 8.59 5.26 -0.33
C THR A 142 9.20 4.89 -1.68
N ALA A 143 10.11 3.91 -1.71
CA ALA A 143 10.76 3.46 -2.94
C ALA A 143 9.84 2.68 -3.87
N SER A 144 8.77 2.06 -3.35
CA SER A 144 7.82 1.30 -4.16
C SER A 144 7.03 2.12 -5.17
N GLY A 145 6.93 3.44 -4.99
CA GLY A 145 6.10 4.32 -5.81
C GLY A 145 4.59 4.22 -5.51
N LEU A 146 4.20 3.45 -4.48
CA LEU A 146 2.82 3.35 -4.02
C LEU A 146 2.41 4.56 -3.15
N GLU A 147 1.12 4.77 -3.00
CA GLU A 147 0.48 5.91 -2.34
C GLU A 147 0.49 5.90 -0.80
N MET A 148 1.24 5.02 -0.16
CA MET A 148 1.12 4.78 1.27
C MET A 148 1.53 5.98 2.13
N GLU A 149 2.61 6.69 1.75
CA GLU A 149 3.03 7.92 2.44
C GLU A 149 2.01 9.04 2.26
N PHE A 150 1.37 9.11 1.08
CA PHE A 150 0.30 10.07 0.78
C PHE A 150 -0.94 9.81 1.63
N LEU A 151 -1.33 8.54 1.82
CA LEU A 151 -2.42 8.14 2.71
C LEU A 151 -2.15 8.56 4.16
N PHE A 152 -0.96 8.26 4.68
CA PHE A 152 -0.61 8.62 6.06
C PHE A 152 -0.53 10.14 6.26
N ALA A 153 0.02 10.86 5.30
CA ALA A 153 0.01 12.32 5.32
C ALA A 153 -1.42 12.87 5.37
N GLY A 154 -2.31 12.34 4.55
CA GLY A 154 -3.73 12.68 4.56
C GLY A 154 -4.38 12.45 5.92
N MET A 155 -4.11 11.33 6.60
CA MET A 155 -4.65 11.03 7.93
C MET A 155 -4.17 12.03 8.98
N VAL A 156 -2.88 12.32 9.01
CA VAL A 156 -2.29 13.26 10.00
C VAL A 156 -2.80 14.68 9.77
N ILE A 157 -2.84 15.12 8.51
CA ILE A 157 -3.31 16.46 8.14
C ILE A 157 -4.79 16.60 8.45
N ALA A 158 -5.64 15.65 8.03
CA ALA A 158 -7.07 15.71 8.28
C ALA A 158 -7.38 15.73 9.79
N GLY A 159 -6.74 14.86 10.59
CA GLY A 159 -6.90 14.86 12.04
C GLY A 159 -6.48 16.18 12.70
N THR A 160 -5.39 16.78 12.23
CA THR A 160 -4.90 18.07 12.71
C THR A 160 -5.85 19.21 12.34
N GLN A 161 -6.32 19.26 11.08
CA GLN A 161 -7.25 20.29 10.59
C GLN A 161 -8.62 20.20 11.27
N VAL A 162 -9.12 18.99 11.50
CA VAL A 162 -10.37 18.76 12.25
C VAL A 162 -10.25 19.29 13.68
N HIS A 163 -9.13 19.00 14.35
CA HIS A 163 -8.90 19.50 15.72
C HIS A 163 -8.80 21.02 15.76
N ALA A 164 -8.08 21.61 14.83
CA ALA A 164 -7.92 23.05 14.75
C ALA A 164 -9.21 23.79 14.30
N ARG A 165 -10.27 23.06 13.90
CA ARG A 165 -11.46 23.60 13.23
C ARG A 165 -11.08 24.50 12.04
N GLY A 166 -10.02 24.09 11.34
CA GLY A 166 -9.46 24.84 10.21
C GLY A 166 -10.44 24.87 9.02
N ARG A 167 -10.37 25.93 8.24
CA ARG A 167 -11.20 26.08 7.03
C ARG A 167 -11.00 24.93 6.02
N GLY A 168 -9.80 24.33 6.01
CA GLY A 168 -9.43 23.18 5.18
C GLY A 168 -9.86 21.82 5.70
N ALA A 169 -10.47 21.71 6.89
CA ALA A 169 -10.80 20.42 7.50
C ALA A 169 -11.70 19.53 6.61
N GLY A 170 -12.73 20.13 6.00
CA GLY A 170 -13.63 19.40 5.08
C GLY A 170 -12.92 18.95 3.81
N VAL A 171 -12.05 19.79 3.25
CA VAL A 171 -11.25 19.43 2.06
C VAL A 171 -10.30 18.30 2.41
N ALA A 172 -9.61 18.37 3.54
CA ALA A 172 -8.70 17.33 3.99
C ALA A 172 -9.41 15.97 4.22
N LEU A 173 -10.63 15.99 4.81
CA LEU A 173 -11.45 14.79 4.96
C LEU A 173 -11.87 14.20 3.61
N GLY A 174 -12.36 15.03 2.70
CA GLY A 174 -12.78 14.57 1.36
C GLY A 174 -11.63 14.00 0.54
N LEU A 175 -10.49 14.68 0.53
CA LEU A 175 -9.29 14.20 -0.15
C LEU A 175 -8.76 12.91 0.49
N LEU A 176 -8.71 12.82 1.82
CA LEU A 176 -8.33 11.58 2.50
C LEU A 176 -9.22 10.41 2.08
N ALA A 177 -10.52 10.60 2.02
CA ALA A 177 -11.45 9.55 1.60
C ALA A 177 -11.23 9.06 0.16
N LEU A 178 -10.76 9.94 -0.74
CA LEU A 178 -10.48 9.62 -2.13
C LEU A 178 -9.04 9.12 -2.37
N THR A 179 -8.21 9.00 -1.32
CA THR A 179 -6.86 8.44 -1.49
C THR A 179 -6.91 6.94 -1.72
N ARG A 180 -7.67 6.23 -0.87
CA ARG A 180 -7.80 4.76 -0.87
C ARG A 180 -9.06 4.35 -0.08
N PRO A 181 -9.54 3.10 -0.20
CA PRO A 181 -10.61 2.60 0.68
C PRO A 181 -10.30 2.77 2.18
N GLU A 182 -9.06 2.58 2.59
CA GLU A 182 -8.59 2.79 3.96
C GLU A 182 -8.70 4.27 4.37
N GLY A 183 -8.41 5.16 3.45
CA GLY A 183 -8.59 6.61 3.65
C GLY A 183 -10.05 6.99 3.86
N THR A 184 -10.99 6.32 3.19
CA THR A 184 -12.43 6.51 3.44
C THR A 184 -12.80 6.13 4.87
N VAL A 185 -12.33 4.97 5.37
CA VAL A 185 -12.55 4.54 6.75
C VAL A 185 -11.97 5.54 7.74
N ALA A 186 -10.73 5.97 7.52
CA ALA A 186 -10.07 6.95 8.37
C ALA A 186 -10.80 8.31 8.37
N ALA A 187 -11.24 8.78 7.21
CA ALA A 187 -12.00 10.02 7.07
C ALA A 187 -13.34 9.97 7.80
N LEU A 188 -14.05 8.84 7.75
CA LEU A 188 -15.30 8.63 8.48
C LEU A 188 -15.09 8.72 9.99
N VAL A 189 -14.05 8.09 10.52
CA VAL A 189 -13.68 8.20 11.94
C VAL A 189 -13.38 9.64 12.33
N LEU A 190 -12.56 10.34 11.54
CA LEU A 190 -12.19 11.72 11.82
C LEU A 190 -13.38 12.68 11.67
N ALA A 191 -14.31 12.40 10.77
CA ALA A 191 -15.54 13.17 10.58
C ALA A 191 -16.46 13.14 11.82
N CYS A 192 -16.39 12.09 12.66
CA CYS A 192 -17.13 12.06 13.93
C CYS A 192 -16.72 13.21 14.89
N PHE A 193 -15.50 13.72 14.76
CA PHE A 193 -14.95 14.82 15.58
C PHE A 193 -15.02 16.18 14.87
N ALA A 194 -15.38 16.19 13.59
CA ALA A 194 -15.45 17.39 12.77
C ALA A 194 -16.74 18.22 13.04
N ASP A 195 -16.67 19.51 12.81
CA ASP A 195 -17.85 20.36 12.80
C ASP A 195 -18.75 20.08 11.59
N ARG A 196 -19.99 20.62 11.63
CA ARG A 196 -20.97 20.42 10.55
C ARG A 196 -20.48 20.87 9.20
N ARG A 197 -19.77 22.02 9.14
CA ARG A 197 -19.24 22.55 7.87
C ARG A 197 -18.22 21.62 7.26
N ALA A 198 -17.25 21.15 8.05
CA ALA A 198 -16.23 20.22 7.58
C ALA A 198 -16.84 18.90 7.08
N ARG A 199 -17.85 18.36 7.78
CA ARG A 199 -18.58 17.15 7.33
C ARG A 199 -19.30 17.38 6.01
N LEU A 200 -20.00 18.51 5.84
CA LEU A 200 -20.71 18.82 4.61
C LEU A 200 -19.76 19.01 3.43
N VAL A 201 -18.66 19.76 3.61
CA VAL A 201 -17.66 19.97 2.55
C VAL A 201 -16.96 18.65 2.20
N GLY A 202 -16.54 17.87 3.21
CA GLY A 202 -15.90 16.58 2.97
C GLY A 202 -16.85 15.59 2.27
N GLY A 203 -18.11 15.52 2.74
CA GLY A 203 -19.15 14.70 2.11
C GLY A 203 -19.44 15.11 0.67
N ALA A 204 -19.50 16.40 0.36
CA ALA A 204 -19.69 16.89 -1.00
C ALA A 204 -18.52 16.48 -1.94
N ILE A 205 -17.27 16.58 -1.46
CA ILE A 205 -16.09 16.15 -2.23
C ILE A 205 -16.14 14.64 -2.49
N VAL A 206 -16.49 13.83 -1.48
CA VAL A 206 -16.64 12.38 -1.64
C VAL A 206 -17.77 12.05 -2.60
N ALA A 207 -18.92 12.71 -2.47
CA ALA A 207 -20.08 12.49 -3.35
C ALA A 207 -19.74 12.86 -4.80
N LEU A 208 -19.04 13.98 -5.02
CA LEU A 208 -18.59 14.38 -6.35
C LEU A 208 -17.60 13.36 -6.92
N GLY A 209 -16.58 12.97 -6.15
CA GLY A 209 -15.58 11.98 -6.60
C GLY A 209 -16.23 10.62 -6.91
N ALA A 210 -17.08 10.12 -6.01
CA ALA A 210 -17.83 8.88 -6.23
C ALA A 210 -18.79 8.98 -7.43
N GLY A 211 -19.45 10.12 -7.62
CA GLY A 211 -20.31 10.38 -8.78
C GLY A 211 -19.53 10.36 -10.10
N LEU A 212 -18.36 11.01 -10.16
CA LEU A 212 -17.51 10.99 -11.34
C LEU A 212 -17.00 9.57 -11.65
N LEU A 213 -16.59 8.80 -10.63
CA LEU A 213 -16.17 7.42 -10.81
C LEU A 213 -17.33 6.53 -11.27
N ALA A 214 -18.52 6.69 -10.67
CA ALA A 214 -19.72 5.96 -11.10
C ALA A 214 -20.12 6.31 -12.52
N TRP A 215 -20.02 7.58 -12.92
CA TRP A 215 -20.29 8.00 -14.30
C TRP A 215 -19.30 7.40 -15.29
N ALA A 216 -18.00 7.38 -14.95
CA ALA A 216 -16.97 6.87 -15.86
C ALA A 216 -16.94 5.33 -15.94
N TYR A 217 -17.16 4.63 -14.83
CA TYR A 217 -16.95 3.17 -14.74
C TYR A 217 -18.21 2.37 -14.41
N GLY A 218 -19.35 3.03 -14.25
CA GLY A 218 -20.60 2.40 -13.83
C GLY A 218 -20.67 2.04 -12.32
N SER A 219 -19.58 2.28 -11.58
CA SER A 219 -19.49 2.01 -10.13
C SER A 219 -18.47 2.93 -9.47
N PRO A 220 -18.75 3.45 -8.27
CA PRO A 220 -17.75 4.17 -7.48
C PRO A 220 -16.73 3.26 -6.81
N LEU A 221 -17.00 1.94 -6.79
CA LEU A 221 -16.11 0.94 -6.19
C LEU A 221 -15.17 0.35 -7.24
N PRO A 222 -13.86 0.27 -6.97
CA PRO A 222 -12.90 -0.31 -7.89
C PRO A 222 -13.22 -1.77 -8.21
N HIS A 223 -13.17 -2.12 -9.50
CA HIS A 223 -13.34 -3.51 -9.95
C HIS A 223 -12.27 -4.44 -9.35
N SER A 224 -11.07 -3.94 -9.14
CA SER A 224 -9.99 -4.67 -8.49
C SER A 224 -10.31 -5.12 -7.06
N VAL A 225 -11.15 -4.40 -6.32
CA VAL A 225 -11.62 -4.85 -4.99
C VAL A 225 -12.48 -6.10 -5.12
N LEU A 226 -13.38 -6.12 -6.11
CA LEU A 226 -14.22 -7.31 -6.39
C LEU A 226 -13.36 -8.49 -6.87
N ALA A 227 -12.39 -8.22 -7.75
CA ALA A 227 -11.46 -9.24 -8.23
C ALA A 227 -10.63 -9.81 -7.08
N LYS A 228 -10.03 -8.98 -6.24
CA LYS A 228 -9.26 -9.42 -5.06
C LYS A 228 -10.11 -10.24 -4.09
N ARG A 229 -11.35 -9.84 -3.84
CA ARG A 229 -12.28 -10.61 -3.00
C ARG A 229 -12.59 -11.99 -3.60
N THR A 230 -12.74 -12.09 -4.90
CA THR A 230 -13.03 -13.37 -5.59
C THR A 230 -11.79 -14.26 -5.62
N LEU A 231 -10.63 -13.70 -5.92
CA LEU A 231 -9.37 -14.44 -6.02
C LEU A 231 -8.86 -14.92 -4.65
N TYR A 232 -8.83 -14.01 -3.71
CA TYR A 232 -8.20 -14.17 -2.41
C TYR A 232 -9.18 -14.42 -1.28
N GLY A 233 -10.49 -14.53 -1.57
CA GLY A 233 -11.51 -14.86 -0.60
C GLY A 233 -11.55 -16.34 -0.22
N THR A 234 -10.70 -17.18 -0.81
CA THR A 234 -10.51 -18.58 -0.47
C THR A 234 -9.12 -18.81 0.14
N PRO A 235 -8.99 -19.71 1.15
CA PRO A 235 -7.68 -20.08 1.70
C PRO A 235 -6.72 -20.54 0.61
N GLY A 236 -5.49 -20.05 0.66
CA GLY A 236 -4.44 -20.38 -0.29
C GLY A 236 -3.07 -19.87 0.18
N PRO A 237 -1.97 -20.07 -0.58
CA PRO A 237 -0.62 -19.68 -0.17
C PRO A 237 -0.48 -18.21 0.20
N TRP A 238 -1.28 -17.35 -0.43
CA TRP A 238 -1.26 -15.90 -0.26
C TRP A 238 -2.37 -15.38 0.66
N VAL A 239 -3.34 -16.22 0.99
CA VAL A 239 -4.59 -15.80 1.59
C VAL A 239 -5.13 -16.81 2.57
N GLY A 240 -6.07 -16.35 3.35
CA GLY A 240 -6.86 -17.14 4.25
C GLY A 240 -6.11 -17.42 5.51
N ARG A 241 -5.19 -16.55 5.79
CA ARG A 241 -4.61 -16.56 7.10
C ARG A 241 -5.58 -15.94 8.06
N HIS A 242 -5.59 -16.54 9.21
CA HIS A 242 -6.45 -16.27 10.31
C HIS A 242 -6.54 -14.78 10.58
N TRP A 243 -7.70 -14.27 11.00
CA TRP A 243 -7.87 -12.89 11.48
C TRP A 243 -6.81 -12.48 12.52
N LEU A 244 -6.24 -13.47 13.27
CA LEU A 244 -5.08 -13.27 14.15
C LEU A 244 -3.85 -12.72 13.43
N ASP A 245 -3.66 -13.02 12.15
CA ASP A 245 -2.51 -12.52 11.38
C ASP A 245 -2.54 -10.99 11.24
N TRP A 246 -3.76 -10.40 11.25
CA TRP A 246 -3.92 -8.97 11.28
C TRP A 246 -3.85 -8.36 12.68
N LEU A 247 -4.09 -9.12 13.73
CA LEU A 247 -3.94 -8.62 15.10
C LEU A 247 -2.49 -8.32 15.47
N LEU A 248 -1.56 -9.00 14.82
CA LEU A 248 -0.14 -8.92 15.11
C LEU A 248 0.64 -8.62 13.83
N PRO A 249 0.62 -7.36 13.33
CA PRO A 249 1.24 -7.00 12.04
C PRO A 249 2.76 -7.22 12.01
N LEU A 250 3.41 -7.30 13.18
CA LEU A 250 4.83 -7.61 13.25
C LEU A 250 5.16 -9.08 12.96
N PRO A 251 4.37 -10.07 13.41
CA PRO A 251 4.57 -11.47 13.01
C PRO A 251 4.34 -11.70 11.52
N MET A 252 3.45 -10.93 10.89
CA MET A 252 3.26 -11.05 9.44
C MET A 252 4.47 -10.53 8.68
N LEU A 253 5.05 -9.41 9.14
CA LEU A 253 6.34 -8.95 8.65
C LEU A 253 7.41 -10.03 8.87
N THR A 254 7.46 -10.63 10.06
CA THR A 254 8.42 -11.71 10.39
C THR A 254 8.09 -13.03 9.69
N HIS A 255 6.81 -13.34 9.41
CA HIS A 255 6.49 -14.58 8.71
C HIS A 255 6.92 -14.52 7.24
N THR A 256 6.69 -13.39 6.56
CA THR A 256 7.21 -13.17 5.21
C THR A 256 8.74 -13.08 5.26
N ALA A 257 9.27 -12.31 6.20
CA ALA A 257 10.68 -12.16 6.42
C ALA A 257 11.36 -13.48 6.86
N ALA A 258 10.73 -14.30 7.71
CA ALA A 258 11.26 -15.60 8.10
C ALA A 258 11.34 -16.60 6.94
N ARG A 259 10.42 -16.55 5.99
CA ARG A 259 10.53 -17.30 4.73
C ARG A 259 11.73 -16.88 3.89
N GLU A 260 12.13 -15.62 3.99
CA GLU A 260 13.21 -14.99 3.24
C GLU A 260 14.50 -14.86 4.07
N GLY A 261 14.54 -15.46 5.28
CA GLY A 261 15.75 -15.52 6.14
C GLY A 261 15.90 -14.39 7.14
N ALA A 262 14.94 -13.47 7.27
CA ALA A 262 14.99 -12.39 8.24
C ALA A 262 14.52 -12.87 9.64
N HIS A 263 15.41 -12.90 10.60
CA HIS A 263 15.16 -13.44 11.95
C HIS A 263 15.10 -12.35 13.02
N LEU A 264 15.86 -11.26 12.86
CA LEU A 264 15.97 -10.18 13.84
C LEU A 264 14.74 -9.25 13.83
N ALA A 265 13.98 -9.23 12.74
CA ALA A 265 12.72 -8.48 12.65
C ALA A 265 11.71 -8.86 13.75
N ARG A 266 11.86 -10.06 14.35
CA ARG A 266 11.08 -10.47 15.53
C ARG A 266 11.27 -9.56 16.74
N LEU A 267 12.37 -8.82 16.82
CA LEU A 267 12.58 -7.81 17.85
C LEU A 267 11.54 -6.67 17.78
N GLY A 268 10.86 -6.51 16.67
CA GLY A 268 9.70 -5.62 16.54
C GLY A 268 8.58 -5.91 17.54
N TRP A 269 8.47 -7.15 18.06
CA TRP A 269 7.54 -7.49 19.15
C TRP A 269 7.75 -6.66 20.43
N LEU A 270 8.95 -6.16 20.65
CA LEU A 270 9.26 -5.35 21.81
C LEU A 270 8.52 -4.00 21.81
N TRP A 271 7.96 -3.57 20.68
CA TRP A 271 7.10 -2.40 20.62
C TRP A 271 5.69 -2.65 21.18
N LEU A 272 5.23 -3.91 21.23
CA LEU A 272 3.87 -4.26 21.65
C LEU A 272 3.56 -3.88 23.12
N PRO A 273 4.41 -4.19 24.11
CA PRO A 273 4.16 -3.77 25.48
C PRO A 273 4.01 -2.26 25.62
N ALA A 274 4.85 -1.48 24.93
CA ALA A 274 4.74 -0.02 24.92
C ALA A 274 3.44 0.45 24.27
N ALA A 275 3.00 -0.20 23.18
CA ALA A 275 1.74 0.13 22.51
C ALA A 275 0.53 -0.17 23.42
N VAL A 276 0.53 -1.29 24.13
CA VAL A 276 -0.52 -1.65 25.11
C VAL A 276 -0.61 -0.58 26.21
N LEU A 277 0.52 -0.11 26.74
CA LEU A 277 0.56 1.00 27.69
C LEU A 277 0.08 2.33 27.07
N GLY A 278 0.18 2.47 25.77
CA GLY A 278 -0.28 3.65 25.02
C GLY A 278 -1.79 3.75 24.89
N VAL A 279 -2.52 2.64 24.92
CA VAL A 279 -3.99 2.65 24.79
C VAL A 279 -4.66 3.51 25.87
N PRO A 280 -4.41 3.29 27.18
CA PRO A 280 -4.97 4.16 28.20
C PRO A 280 -4.43 5.61 28.15
N ALA A 281 -3.26 5.86 27.56
CA ALA A 281 -2.80 7.22 27.30
C ALA A 281 -3.64 7.90 26.23
N GLY A 282 -3.98 7.19 25.16
CA GLY A 282 -4.90 7.65 24.10
C GLY A 282 -6.27 8.03 24.66
N PHE A 283 -6.84 7.25 25.54
CA PHE A 283 -8.12 7.60 26.20
C PHE A 283 -8.07 8.90 27.01
N ARG A 284 -6.94 9.19 27.66
CA ARG A 284 -6.76 10.48 28.36
C ARG A 284 -6.66 11.65 27.40
N LEU A 285 -6.17 11.41 26.20
CA LEU A 285 -6.01 12.38 25.12
C LEU A 285 -7.21 12.43 24.15
N ARG A 286 -8.34 11.81 24.50
CA ARG A 286 -9.52 11.62 23.63
C ARG A 286 -10.05 12.87 22.92
N ALA A 287 -9.75 14.06 23.45
CA ALA A 287 -10.15 15.33 22.85
C ALA A 287 -9.06 15.95 21.95
N THR A 288 -8.04 15.19 21.56
CA THR A 288 -6.90 15.67 20.79
C THR A 288 -6.76 14.93 19.46
N PRO A 289 -6.11 15.53 18.45
CA PRO A 289 -5.88 14.88 17.17
C PRO A 289 -5.02 13.61 17.31
N VAL A 290 -4.19 13.55 18.35
CA VAL A 290 -3.35 12.39 18.66
C VAL A 290 -4.19 11.13 18.90
N ALA A 291 -5.27 11.24 19.67
CA ALA A 291 -6.17 10.12 19.90
C ALA A 291 -7.04 9.81 18.69
N TRP A 292 -7.47 10.83 17.93
CA TRP A 292 -8.34 10.64 16.78
C TRP A 292 -7.61 9.94 15.62
N ILE A 293 -6.35 10.31 15.37
CA ILE A 293 -5.49 9.66 14.38
C ILE A 293 -5.22 8.20 14.79
N ALA A 294 -4.91 7.96 16.09
CA ALA A 294 -4.75 6.60 16.60
C ALA A 294 -6.03 5.77 16.43
N LEU A 295 -7.20 6.35 16.73
CA LEU A 295 -8.48 5.67 16.55
C LEU A 295 -8.76 5.35 15.06
N ALA A 296 -8.48 6.29 14.17
CA ALA A 296 -8.61 6.07 12.73
C ALA A 296 -7.72 4.91 12.25
N GLY A 297 -6.44 4.90 12.67
CA GLY A 297 -5.52 3.81 12.35
C GLY A 297 -5.96 2.47 12.93
N LEU A 298 -6.40 2.43 14.18
CA LEU A 298 -6.95 1.23 14.82
C LEU A 298 -8.21 0.72 14.12
N THR A 299 -9.09 1.62 13.65
CA THR A 299 -10.30 1.22 12.93
C THR A 299 -9.97 0.61 11.57
N VAL A 300 -9.03 1.18 10.83
CA VAL A 300 -8.54 0.59 9.57
C VAL A 300 -7.92 -0.78 9.83
N TRP A 301 -7.07 -0.89 10.84
CA TRP A 301 -6.43 -2.15 11.22
C TRP A 301 -7.46 -3.22 11.61
N ALA A 302 -8.41 -2.87 12.48
CA ALA A 302 -9.52 -3.76 12.85
C ALA A 302 -10.36 -4.16 11.65
N GLY A 303 -10.56 -3.24 10.69
CA GLY A 303 -11.25 -3.51 9.43
C GLY A 303 -10.54 -4.59 8.61
N TYR A 304 -9.23 -4.54 8.48
CA TYR A 304 -8.47 -5.60 7.80
C TYR A 304 -8.65 -6.96 8.46
N ALA A 305 -8.60 -7.01 9.80
CA ALA A 305 -8.81 -8.25 10.55
C ALA A 305 -10.23 -8.78 10.39
N ALA A 306 -11.24 -7.91 10.53
CA ALA A 306 -12.66 -8.29 10.46
C ALA A 306 -13.09 -8.75 9.07
N LEU A 307 -12.55 -8.13 8.02
CA LEU A 307 -12.86 -8.45 6.64
C LEU A 307 -12.01 -9.59 6.06
N GLY A 308 -11.01 -10.06 6.80
CA GLY A 308 -10.07 -11.08 6.31
C GLY A 308 -9.37 -10.64 5.01
N VAL A 309 -8.97 -9.38 4.94
CA VAL A 309 -8.32 -8.82 3.74
C VAL A 309 -7.06 -9.60 3.43
N ALA A 310 -6.86 -9.95 2.17
CA ALA A 310 -5.62 -10.58 1.73
C ALA A 310 -4.41 -9.73 2.09
N TYR A 311 -3.39 -10.40 2.63
CA TYR A 311 -2.19 -9.69 3.04
C TYR A 311 -1.32 -9.37 1.84
N PHE A 312 -1.13 -8.07 1.63
CA PHE A 312 -0.06 -7.54 0.82
C PHE A 312 0.83 -6.67 1.70
N TRP A 313 2.12 -6.71 1.50
CA TRP A 313 3.10 -6.09 2.39
C TRP A 313 2.88 -4.57 2.59
N TRP A 314 2.34 -3.87 1.61
CA TRP A 314 2.03 -2.44 1.72
C TRP A 314 0.81 -2.15 2.62
N TYR A 315 -0.12 -3.10 2.80
CA TYR A 315 -1.23 -2.92 3.75
C TYR A 315 -0.75 -2.84 5.20
N SER A 316 0.45 -3.32 5.51
CA SER A 316 1.02 -3.21 6.85
C SER A 316 1.40 -1.79 7.25
N MET A 317 1.39 -0.81 6.34
CA MET A 317 1.67 0.61 6.62
C MET A 317 0.85 1.14 7.80
N ILE A 318 -0.48 1.08 7.70
CA ILE A 318 -1.36 1.67 8.73
C ILE A 318 -1.28 0.90 10.05
N PRO A 319 -1.35 -0.44 10.09
CA PRO A 319 -1.12 -1.19 11.33
C PRO A 319 0.21 -0.87 12.02
N VAL A 320 1.31 -0.85 11.29
CA VAL A 320 2.64 -0.63 11.87
C VAL A 320 2.83 0.81 12.35
N VAL A 321 2.40 1.80 11.57
CA VAL A 321 2.50 3.20 12.01
C VAL A 321 1.59 3.46 13.21
N THR A 322 0.43 2.81 13.27
CA THR A 322 -0.49 2.88 14.42
C THR A 322 0.12 2.25 15.67
N LEU A 323 0.78 1.10 15.51
CA LEU A 323 1.53 0.46 16.60
C LEU A 323 2.60 1.38 17.18
N PHE A 324 3.43 2.00 16.31
CA PHE A 324 4.47 2.93 16.74
C PHE A 324 3.90 4.21 17.37
N TRP A 325 2.76 4.67 16.86
CA TRP A 325 2.04 5.80 17.47
C TRP A 325 1.60 5.50 18.89
N LEU A 326 0.98 4.34 19.10
CA LEU A 326 0.56 3.89 20.44
C LEU A 326 1.77 3.62 21.34
N ALA A 327 2.82 2.98 20.84
CA ALA A 327 4.04 2.74 21.60
C ALA A 327 4.68 4.05 22.07
N ALA A 328 4.72 5.07 21.21
CA ALA A 328 5.20 6.39 21.56
C ALA A 328 4.36 7.05 22.69
N LEU A 329 3.04 6.84 22.68
CA LEU A 329 2.16 7.28 23.77
C LEU A 329 2.43 6.49 25.06
N GLY A 330 2.69 5.21 24.98
CA GLY A 330 3.02 4.36 26.13
C GLY A 330 4.32 4.76 26.79
N LEU A 331 5.34 5.07 25.99
CA LEU A 331 6.64 5.54 26.51
C LEU A 331 6.51 6.83 27.33
N SER A 332 5.53 7.69 27.05
CA SER A 332 5.30 8.90 27.85
C SER A 332 4.85 8.62 29.28
N ARG A 333 4.42 7.39 29.57
CA ARG A 333 3.95 6.96 30.88
C ARG A 333 5.02 6.35 31.78
N LEU A 334 6.14 5.97 31.17
CA LEU A 334 7.26 5.44 31.93
C LEU A 334 7.88 6.55 32.82
N PRO A 335 8.38 6.20 34.01
CA PRO A 335 9.07 7.16 34.89
C PRO A 335 10.26 7.78 34.15
N ARG A 336 10.54 9.05 34.40
CA ARG A 336 11.60 9.80 33.71
C ARG A 336 12.98 9.16 33.78
N TRP A 337 13.29 8.44 34.86
CA TRP A 337 14.55 7.72 35.02
C TRP A 337 14.66 6.47 34.11
N ALA A 338 13.51 5.82 33.83
CA ALA A 338 13.46 4.64 32.97
C ALA A 338 13.46 4.97 31.46
N THR A 339 13.15 6.24 31.10
CA THR A 339 12.84 6.58 29.71
C THR A 339 13.98 7.23 28.92
N ARG A 340 15.02 7.77 29.59
CA ARG A 340 15.90 8.69 28.85
C ARG A 340 16.97 8.02 28.02
N TRP A 341 17.70 7.07 28.50
CA TRP A 341 18.82 6.51 27.76
C TRP A 341 18.69 5.01 27.43
N PRO A 342 18.29 4.14 28.39
CA PRO A 342 18.21 2.70 28.09
C PRO A 342 17.14 2.39 27.04
N VAL A 343 15.97 3.03 27.13
CA VAL A 343 14.86 2.80 26.19
C VAL A 343 15.19 3.35 24.80
N LEU A 344 15.79 4.54 24.71
CA LEU A 344 16.21 5.11 23.45
C LEU A 344 17.33 4.28 22.81
N ALA A 345 18.28 3.80 23.60
CA ALA A 345 19.33 2.92 23.14
C ALA A 345 18.78 1.57 22.66
N ALA A 346 17.86 0.96 23.41
CA ALA A 346 17.17 -0.27 23.00
C ALA A 346 16.36 -0.07 21.72
N ALA A 347 15.61 1.02 21.60
CA ALA A 347 14.88 1.36 20.39
C ALA A 347 15.81 1.56 19.20
N ALA A 348 16.91 2.29 19.37
CA ALA A 348 17.91 2.49 18.32
C ALA A 348 18.56 1.16 17.89
N LEU A 349 18.87 0.28 18.85
CA LEU A 349 19.41 -1.05 18.56
C LEU A 349 18.39 -1.90 17.79
N ILE A 350 17.12 -1.94 18.20
CA ILE A 350 16.06 -2.66 17.50
C ILE A 350 15.93 -2.15 16.07
N LEU A 351 15.96 -0.83 15.87
CA LEU A 351 15.86 -0.23 14.54
C LEU A 351 17.08 -0.58 13.68
N ALA A 352 18.29 -0.51 14.24
CA ALA A 352 19.51 -0.89 13.54
C ALA A 352 19.51 -2.37 13.13
N LEU A 353 19.16 -3.27 14.07
CA LEU A 353 19.04 -4.69 13.78
C LEU A 353 17.94 -4.98 12.75
N SER A 354 16.83 -4.24 12.79
CA SER A 354 15.76 -4.35 11.78
C SER A 354 16.23 -3.92 10.39
N TRP A 355 17.11 -2.92 10.30
CA TRP A 355 17.72 -2.53 9.03
C TRP A 355 18.63 -3.63 8.47
N LEU A 356 19.49 -4.21 9.29
CA LEU A 356 20.38 -5.28 8.84
C LEU A 356 19.62 -6.49 8.30
N ASP A 357 18.45 -6.76 8.85
CA ASP A 357 17.66 -7.95 8.60
C ASP A 357 16.60 -7.75 7.49
N LEU A 358 15.86 -6.63 7.52
CA LEU A 358 14.75 -6.38 6.60
C LEU A 358 15.15 -5.65 5.32
N PHE A 359 16.22 -4.85 5.35
CA PHE A 359 16.65 -4.12 4.17
C PHE A 359 17.01 -5.05 2.99
N PRO A 360 17.81 -6.14 3.21
CA PRO A 360 18.09 -7.09 2.14
C PRO A 360 16.83 -7.78 1.61
N VAL A 361 15.85 -8.06 2.47
CA VAL A 361 14.58 -8.70 2.10
C VAL A 361 13.78 -7.80 1.16
N TYR A 362 13.57 -6.52 1.53
CA TYR A 362 12.83 -5.60 0.68
C TYR A 362 13.55 -5.29 -0.63
N LEU A 363 14.86 -5.10 -0.56
CA LEU A 363 15.69 -4.85 -1.74
C LEU A 363 15.70 -6.09 -2.67
N GLY A 364 15.90 -7.28 -2.11
CA GLY A 364 15.92 -8.54 -2.86
C GLY A 364 14.59 -8.80 -3.56
N ARG A 365 13.48 -8.52 -2.89
CA ARG A 365 12.14 -8.62 -3.49
C ARG A 365 11.98 -7.70 -4.70
N ALA A 366 12.28 -6.43 -4.53
CA ALA A 366 12.17 -5.45 -5.61
C ALA A 366 13.11 -5.79 -6.80
N GLN A 367 14.34 -6.22 -6.49
CA GLN A 367 15.28 -6.70 -7.51
C GLN A 367 14.75 -7.93 -8.24
N ASN A 368 14.12 -8.87 -7.54
CA ASN A 368 13.55 -10.06 -8.15
C ASN A 368 12.39 -9.71 -9.08
N GLU A 369 11.47 -8.83 -8.65
CA GLU A 369 10.38 -8.33 -9.50
C GLU A 369 10.95 -7.71 -10.78
N PHE A 370 11.90 -6.79 -10.66
CA PHE A 370 12.51 -6.12 -11.80
C PHE A 370 13.24 -7.09 -12.74
N ARG A 371 14.09 -7.98 -12.19
CA ARG A 371 14.87 -8.95 -12.97
C ARG A 371 14.00 -10.00 -13.66
N THR A 372 12.82 -10.28 -13.11
CA THR A 372 11.89 -11.26 -13.69
C THR A 372 11.02 -10.64 -14.79
N PHE A 373 10.49 -9.44 -14.55
CA PHE A 373 9.46 -8.87 -15.43
C PHE A 373 10.02 -7.97 -16.53
N HIS A 374 11.11 -7.26 -16.27
CA HIS A 374 11.70 -6.35 -17.26
C HIS A 374 12.21 -7.06 -18.52
N PRO A 375 12.95 -8.19 -18.44
CA PRO A 375 13.39 -8.91 -19.64
C PRO A 375 12.23 -9.44 -20.50
N ILE A 376 11.10 -9.82 -19.87
CA ILE A 376 9.89 -10.22 -20.58
C ILE A 376 9.28 -9.03 -21.33
N ALA A 377 9.22 -7.87 -20.65
CA ALA A 377 8.73 -6.65 -21.30
C ALA A 377 9.61 -6.24 -22.49
N ASP A 378 10.94 -6.35 -22.36
CA ASP A 378 11.87 -6.07 -23.47
C ASP A 378 11.73 -7.08 -24.63
N ALA A 379 11.57 -8.36 -24.31
CA ALA A 379 11.32 -9.39 -25.31
C ALA A 379 10.01 -9.15 -26.06
N LEU A 380 8.96 -8.71 -25.38
CA LEU A 380 7.70 -8.31 -26.01
C LEU A 380 7.88 -7.07 -26.88
N ARG A 381 8.54 -6.01 -26.39
CA ARG A 381 8.78 -4.79 -27.18
C ARG A 381 9.52 -5.03 -28.49
N SER A 382 10.43 -6.01 -28.52
CA SER A 382 11.21 -6.34 -29.70
C SER A 382 10.47 -7.20 -30.70
N ARG A 383 9.37 -7.87 -30.32
CA ARG A 383 8.71 -8.91 -31.11
C ARG A 383 7.23 -8.66 -31.41
N ALA A 384 6.53 -8.06 -30.43
CA ALA A 384 5.09 -7.91 -30.52
C ALA A 384 4.70 -6.70 -31.39
N ARG A 385 3.57 -6.83 -32.06
CA ARG A 385 2.92 -5.73 -32.77
C ARG A 385 2.05 -4.93 -31.80
N PRO A 386 1.81 -3.65 -32.02
CA PRO A 386 1.00 -2.82 -31.11
C PRO A 386 -0.42 -3.35 -30.84
N SER A 387 -0.97 -4.16 -31.75
CA SER A 387 -2.29 -4.77 -31.63
C SER A 387 -2.30 -6.15 -30.97
N ASP A 388 -1.13 -6.73 -30.70
CA ASP A 388 -1.04 -8.08 -30.15
C ASP A 388 -1.54 -8.09 -28.70
N LEU A 389 -2.47 -9.01 -28.41
CA LEU A 389 -2.99 -9.23 -27.07
C LEU A 389 -2.02 -10.08 -26.26
N VAL A 390 -1.69 -9.63 -25.06
CA VAL A 390 -0.87 -10.35 -24.08
C VAL A 390 -1.76 -10.80 -22.93
N MET A 391 -1.78 -12.08 -22.62
CA MET A 391 -2.41 -12.59 -21.40
C MET A 391 -1.35 -12.77 -20.33
N ALA A 392 -1.53 -12.11 -19.16
CA ALA A 392 -0.52 -12.05 -18.11
C ALA A 392 -1.14 -11.92 -16.70
N GLU A 393 -0.40 -12.40 -15.68
CA GLU A 393 -0.74 -12.17 -14.28
C GLU A 393 0.03 -10.98 -13.70
N PRO A 394 1.35 -10.79 -13.88
CA PRO A 394 1.98 -9.53 -13.54
C PRO A 394 1.71 -8.52 -14.65
N ILE A 395 0.74 -7.65 -14.42
CA ILE A 395 0.24 -6.72 -15.47
C ILE A 395 0.84 -5.32 -15.39
N GLY A 396 1.43 -4.96 -14.25
CA GLY A 396 1.88 -3.60 -14.00
C GLY A 396 3.07 -3.22 -14.87
N LEU A 397 4.26 -3.73 -14.55
CA LEU A 397 5.50 -3.38 -15.25
C LEU A 397 5.44 -3.79 -16.73
N ILE A 398 5.03 -5.02 -17.01
CA ILE A 398 4.92 -5.51 -18.40
C ILE A 398 3.94 -4.63 -19.17
N GLY A 399 2.76 -4.37 -18.63
CA GLY A 399 1.75 -3.53 -19.26
C GLY A 399 2.23 -2.10 -19.50
N PHE A 400 2.90 -1.49 -18.53
CA PHE A 400 3.38 -0.11 -18.63
C PHE A 400 4.54 0.02 -19.64
N VAL A 401 5.52 -0.88 -19.60
CA VAL A 401 6.70 -0.80 -20.47
C VAL A 401 6.33 -1.09 -21.92
N THR A 402 5.40 -2.03 -22.15
CA THR A 402 5.04 -2.45 -23.52
C THR A 402 3.91 -1.64 -24.14
N MET A 403 3.02 -1.10 -23.32
CA MET A 403 1.75 -0.48 -23.73
C MET A 403 0.86 -1.35 -24.61
N LEU A 404 1.11 -2.67 -24.67
CA LEU A 404 0.30 -3.64 -25.39
C LEU A 404 -1.06 -3.84 -24.71
N PRO A 405 -2.11 -4.24 -25.44
CA PRO A 405 -3.35 -4.72 -24.87
C PRO A 405 -3.11 -5.89 -23.93
N ILE A 406 -3.61 -5.81 -22.68
CA ILE A 406 -3.42 -6.85 -21.67
C ILE A 406 -4.76 -7.51 -21.32
N LEU A 407 -4.80 -8.84 -21.41
CA LEU A 407 -5.82 -9.67 -20.80
C LEU A 407 -5.31 -10.14 -19.43
N ASP A 408 -5.85 -9.57 -18.39
CA ASP A 408 -5.38 -9.79 -17.01
C ASP A 408 -5.91 -11.12 -16.46
N GLU A 409 -5.02 -12.05 -16.16
CA GLU A 409 -5.37 -13.33 -15.53
C GLU A 409 -5.95 -13.20 -14.14
N SER A 410 -5.62 -12.14 -13.41
CA SER A 410 -6.19 -11.84 -12.11
C SER A 410 -7.56 -11.20 -12.19
N GLY A 411 -7.90 -10.61 -13.34
CA GLY A 411 -9.17 -9.94 -13.56
C GLY A 411 -9.30 -8.59 -12.85
N LEU A 412 -8.19 -7.97 -12.45
CA LEU A 412 -8.21 -6.61 -11.84
C LEU A 412 -8.69 -5.57 -12.84
N VAL A 413 -8.27 -5.73 -14.10
CA VAL A 413 -8.60 -4.85 -15.23
C VAL A 413 -9.36 -5.56 -16.35
N SER A 414 -9.60 -6.86 -16.23
CA SER A 414 -10.32 -7.68 -17.22
C SER A 414 -11.54 -8.37 -16.59
N PRO A 415 -12.72 -7.75 -16.59
CA PRO A 415 -13.94 -8.30 -15.96
C PRO A 415 -14.32 -9.68 -16.48
N GLU A 416 -14.08 -9.97 -17.75
CA GLU A 416 -14.36 -11.28 -18.35
C GLU A 416 -13.57 -12.42 -17.69
N THR A 417 -12.32 -12.17 -17.28
CA THR A 417 -11.53 -13.14 -16.52
C THR A 417 -12.21 -13.51 -15.21
N LEU A 418 -12.71 -12.51 -14.47
CA LEU A 418 -13.41 -12.73 -13.23
C LEU A 418 -14.70 -13.52 -13.43
N GLN A 419 -15.43 -13.24 -14.51
CA GLN A 419 -16.64 -13.98 -14.87
C GLN A 419 -16.29 -15.46 -15.19
N ARG A 420 -15.22 -15.72 -15.93
CA ARG A 420 -14.79 -17.08 -16.24
C ARG A 420 -14.34 -17.86 -15.02
N ARG A 421 -13.55 -17.25 -14.16
CA ARG A 421 -13.11 -17.87 -12.89
C ARG A 421 -14.29 -18.28 -12.00
N LYS A 422 -15.40 -17.53 -11.99
CA LYS A 422 -16.61 -17.87 -11.26
C LYS A 422 -17.33 -19.11 -11.80
N LEU A 423 -17.14 -19.44 -13.08
CA LEU A 423 -17.70 -20.66 -13.68
C LEU A 423 -16.92 -21.94 -13.29
N GLY A 424 -15.73 -21.80 -12.69
CA GLY A 424 -14.95 -22.94 -12.20
C GLY A 424 -13.77 -23.32 -13.10
N ASP A 425 -13.52 -24.64 -13.16
CA ASP A 425 -12.34 -25.18 -13.83
C ASP A 425 -12.33 -24.95 -15.35
N GLY A 426 -11.15 -24.71 -15.91
CA GLY A 426 -10.94 -24.45 -17.33
C GLY A 426 -11.01 -22.98 -17.73
N TRP A 427 -11.08 -22.08 -16.76
CA TRP A 427 -11.20 -20.64 -17.01
C TRP A 427 -10.06 -20.08 -17.89
N TYR A 428 -8.84 -20.62 -17.77
CA TYR A 428 -7.68 -20.19 -18.55
C TYR A 428 -7.79 -20.60 -20.00
N THR A 429 -8.08 -21.89 -20.27
CA THR A 429 -8.31 -22.39 -21.62
C THR A 429 -9.50 -21.73 -22.31
N ASP A 430 -10.59 -21.48 -21.56
CA ASP A 430 -11.75 -20.77 -22.08
C ASP A 430 -11.43 -19.34 -22.51
N LEU A 431 -10.56 -18.61 -21.76
CA LEU A 431 -10.11 -17.28 -22.13
C LEU A 431 -9.19 -17.32 -23.37
N VAL A 432 -8.23 -18.25 -23.37
CA VAL A 432 -7.33 -18.41 -24.52
C VAL A 432 -8.11 -18.75 -25.79
N ALA A 433 -9.06 -19.67 -25.73
CA ALA A 433 -9.90 -20.05 -26.86
C ALA A 433 -10.72 -18.88 -27.41
N ARG A 434 -11.25 -18.01 -26.54
CA ARG A 434 -12.09 -16.87 -26.94
C ARG A 434 -11.31 -15.68 -27.46
N ARG A 435 -10.27 -15.31 -26.72
CA ARG A 435 -9.53 -14.06 -26.96
C ARG A 435 -8.31 -14.26 -27.86
N GLN A 436 -7.88 -15.50 -28.01
CA GLN A 436 -6.75 -15.92 -28.83
C GLN A 436 -5.52 -15.02 -28.69
N PRO A 437 -5.04 -14.78 -27.43
CA PRO A 437 -3.90 -13.91 -27.21
C PRO A 437 -2.70 -14.37 -28.03
N ARG A 438 -1.97 -13.43 -28.63
CA ARG A 438 -0.74 -13.75 -29.33
C ARG A 438 0.35 -14.21 -28.40
N TRP A 439 0.36 -13.63 -27.17
CA TRP A 439 1.39 -13.82 -26.17
C TRP A 439 0.80 -14.27 -24.85
N LEU A 440 1.45 -15.24 -24.21
CA LEU A 440 1.16 -15.67 -22.83
C LEU A 440 2.37 -15.40 -21.95
N VAL A 441 2.17 -14.75 -20.83
CA VAL A 441 3.16 -14.63 -19.73
C VAL A 441 2.67 -15.50 -18.60
N ILE A 442 3.17 -16.72 -18.50
CA ILE A 442 2.65 -17.76 -17.60
C ILE A 442 3.72 -18.33 -16.68
N ARG A 443 3.31 -18.72 -15.49
CA ARG A 443 4.19 -19.44 -14.56
C ARG A 443 4.33 -20.90 -15.00
N PRO A 444 5.57 -21.44 -15.16
CA PRO A 444 5.78 -22.84 -15.52
C PRO A 444 5.07 -23.82 -14.56
N ALA A 445 5.00 -23.48 -13.27
CA ALA A 445 4.30 -24.28 -12.28
C ALA A 445 2.82 -24.51 -12.64
N VAL A 446 2.13 -23.50 -13.19
CA VAL A 446 0.73 -23.61 -13.64
C VAL A 446 0.61 -24.67 -14.73
N LEU A 447 1.55 -24.68 -15.70
CA LEU A 447 1.58 -25.67 -16.76
C LEU A 447 1.98 -27.06 -16.27
N ALA A 448 2.80 -27.16 -15.23
CA ALA A 448 3.26 -28.43 -14.67
C ALA A 448 2.20 -29.09 -13.77
N THR A 449 1.58 -28.31 -12.88
CA THR A 449 0.66 -28.84 -11.84
C THR A 449 -0.81 -28.67 -12.20
N GLY A 450 -1.15 -27.78 -13.11
CA GLY A 450 -2.52 -27.38 -13.41
C GLY A 450 -3.18 -26.59 -12.26
N GLU A 451 -2.42 -26.10 -11.28
CA GLU A 451 -2.92 -25.32 -10.17
C GLU A 451 -2.84 -23.83 -10.44
N ALA A 452 -3.90 -23.10 -10.14
CA ALA A 452 -3.89 -21.65 -10.23
C ALA A 452 -2.97 -21.04 -9.18
N PHE A 453 -2.30 -19.94 -9.54
CA PHE A 453 -1.53 -19.14 -8.61
C PHE A 453 -2.39 -18.61 -7.45
N ALA A 454 -3.62 -18.23 -7.73
CA ALA A 454 -4.62 -17.79 -6.75
C ALA A 454 -6.05 -17.97 -7.29
N GLY A 455 -7.01 -18.06 -6.37
CA GLY A 455 -8.44 -18.07 -6.69
C GLY A 455 -9.05 -19.45 -6.83
N ARG A 456 -10.35 -19.45 -7.11
CA ARG A 456 -11.15 -20.67 -7.32
C ARG A 456 -11.04 -21.13 -8.77
N GLY A 457 -11.19 -22.44 -8.94
CA GLY A 457 -11.17 -23.09 -10.26
C GLY A 457 -9.76 -23.36 -10.75
N ARG A 458 -9.56 -24.55 -11.31
CA ARG A 458 -8.31 -24.92 -11.97
C ARG A 458 -8.18 -24.16 -13.28
N PRO A 459 -6.98 -23.72 -13.68
CA PRO A 459 -6.76 -23.10 -15.00
C PRO A 459 -7.21 -24.00 -16.14
N PHE A 460 -7.00 -25.31 -16.02
CA PHE A 460 -7.37 -26.34 -17.00
C PHE A 460 -8.43 -27.27 -16.39
N ARG A 461 -9.37 -27.74 -17.21
CA ARG A 461 -10.35 -28.76 -16.80
C ARG A 461 -9.71 -30.11 -16.65
N ASP A 462 -8.79 -30.41 -17.56
CA ASP A 462 -8.09 -31.68 -17.73
C ASP A 462 -6.73 -31.49 -18.39
N ASP A 463 -5.99 -32.57 -18.52
CA ASP A 463 -4.69 -32.56 -19.19
C ASP A 463 -4.79 -32.23 -20.69
N ALA A 464 -5.89 -32.53 -21.36
CA ALA A 464 -6.07 -32.21 -22.77
C ALA A 464 -6.07 -30.67 -22.97
N GLY A 465 -6.74 -29.92 -22.09
CA GLY A 465 -6.72 -28.45 -22.12
C GLY A 465 -5.34 -27.89 -21.85
N ARG A 466 -4.58 -28.48 -20.92
CA ARG A 466 -3.19 -28.10 -20.64
C ARG A 466 -2.26 -28.38 -21.84
N LEU A 467 -2.37 -29.57 -22.42
CA LEU A 467 -1.58 -29.97 -23.57
C LEU A 467 -1.92 -29.15 -24.83
N ALA A 468 -3.16 -28.67 -24.96
CA ALA A 468 -3.54 -27.75 -26.05
C ALA A 468 -2.74 -26.45 -25.99
N ILE A 469 -2.53 -25.87 -24.79
CA ILE A 469 -1.68 -24.68 -24.65
C ILE A 469 -0.24 -24.98 -25.07
N LEU A 470 0.34 -26.10 -24.66
CA LEU A 470 1.71 -26.49 -25.03
C LEU A 470 1.84 -26.81 -26.54
N ARG A 471 0.77 -27.28 -27.19
CA ARG A 471 0.72 -27.51 -28.63
C ARG A 471 0.64 -26.19 -29.41
N ASP A 472 -0.24 -25.28 -28.96
CA ASP A 472 -0.59 -24.07 -29.72
C ASP A 472 0.38 -22.90 -29.44
N TYR A 473 1.16 -22.97 -28.35
CA TYR A 473 2.15 -21.98 -27.97
C TYR A 473 3.54 -22.61 -27.80
N HIS A 474 4.57 -21.81 -28.04
CA HIS A 474 5.95 -22.21 -27.76
C HIS A 474 6.66 -21.16 -26.91
N SER A 475 7.55 -21.57 -26.02
CA SER A 475 8.32 -20.67 -25.19
C SER A 475 9.34 -19.91 -26.04
N VAL A 476 9.38 -18.59 -25.87
CA VAL A 476 10.38 -17.70 -26.48
C VAL A 476 11.28 -17.06 -25.44
N TRP A 477 10.91 -17.15 -24.14
CA TRP A 477 11.69 -16.70 -23.02
C TRP A 477 11.29 -17.45 -21.73
N PRO A 478 12.23 -17.88 -20.88
CA PRO A 478 13.67 -17.97 -21.19
C PRO A 478 13.93 -19.00 -22.28
N VAL A 479 15.07 -18.92 -22.92
CA VAL A 479 15.46 -19.85 -24.01
C VAL A 479 15.76 -21.25 -23.46
N ALA A 480 16.04 -21.39 -22.15
CA ALA A 480 16.27 -22.65 -21.46
C ALA A 480 15.27 -22.80 -20.30
N PRO A 481 14.94 -24.05 -19.86
CA PRO A 481 14.06 -24.27 -18.74
C PRO A 481 14.61 -23.58 -17.48
N ALA A 482 13.87 -22.59 -17.00
CA ALA A 482 14.22 -21.79 -15.82
C ALA A 482 13.74 -22.45 -14.54
N GLN A 483 14.27 -21.96 -13.41
CA GLN A 483 13.86 -22.34 -12.05
C GLN A 483 12.34 -22.19 -11.87
N SER A 484 11.76 -22.93 -10.92
CA SER A 484 10.32 -23.08 -10.71
C SER A 484 9.49 -21.79 -10.56
N ASP A 485 10.12 -20.66 -10.21
CA ASP A 485 9.46 -19.38 -9.98
C ASP A 485 9.58 -18.39 -11.16
N ALA A 486 10.27 -18.77 -12.23
CA ALA A 486 10.40 -17.91 -13.40
C ALA A 486 9.07 -17.81 -14.16
N LEU A 487 8.89 -16.69 -14.86
CA LEU A 487 7.80 -16.54 -15.83
C LEU A 487 8.29 -16.96 -17.21
N TRP A 488 7.41 -17.59 -17.95
CA TRP A 488 7.64 -17.90 -19.37
C TRP A 488 6.87 -16.92 -20.24
N LEU A 489 7.56 -16.41 -21.25
CA LEU A 489 6.91 -15.76 -22.39
C LEU A 489 6.71 -16.80 -23.47
N MET A 490 5.47 -17.02 -23.86
CA MET A 490 5.11 -17.95 -24.92
C MET A 490 4.43 -17.21 -26.07
N GLU A 491 4.77 -17.57 -27.27
CA GLU A 491 4.18 -17.06 -28.51
C GLU A 491 3.28 -18.11 -29.13
N ARG A 492 2.12 -17.66 -29.62
CA ARG A 492 1.22 -18.53 -30.38
C ARG A 492 1.87 -18.96 -31.68
N ARG A 493 1.83 -20.26 -31.98
CA ARG A 493 2.30 -20.81 -33.26
C ARG A 493 1.46 -20.24 -34.40
N PRO A 494 2.03 -20.09 -35.60
CA PRO A 494 1.31 -19.63 -36.80
C PRO A 494 0.09 -20.47 -37.16
#